data_a3387146a742d26f6da8027d0b5f5c8b
#
_entry.id   a3387146a742d26f6da8027d0b5f5c8b
#
_cell.length_a   1.000
_cell.length_b   1.000
_cell.length_c   1.000
_cell.angle_alpha   90.00
_cell.angle_beta   90.00
_cell.angle_gamma   90.00
#
_symmetry.space_group_name_H-M   'P 1'
#
loop_
_entity.id
_entity.type
_entity.pdbx_description
1 polymer ?
#
loop_
_entity_poly.entity_id
_entity_poly.type
_entity_poly.pdbx_seq_one_letter_code
_entity_poly.pdbx_strand_id
1 'polypeptide(L)'
;ILFWKKKKEEKKMFEVPEGNRGSYRVYPSDDEPILIKIKDGKTSKAIDICAGGISFPNDNYDKGSTHDCKIKLSRDVEPFAAKVIIHKIDDGNVCRCSITDTTDEQDDMVHHYVMERQKEDIIAKKTKF
;
A
#
# COMPACT_ATOMS: atom_id res chain seq x y z
N ILE A 1 14.34 -20.17 -10.93
CA ILE A 1 14.38 -18.96 -10.51
C ILE A 1 14.12 -17.96 -11.47
N LEU A 2 14.80 -17.91 -12.47
CA LEU A 2 14.53 -17.03 -13.44
C LEU A 2 13.22 -17.27 -13.92
N PHE A 3 12.84 -18.45 -14.01
CA PHE A 3 11.66 -18.81 -14.46
C PHE A 3 10.59 -18.35 -13.51
N TRP A 4 10.88 -18.26 -12.30
CA TRP A 4 9.96 -17.81 -11.36
C TRP A 4 9.69 -16.34 -11.57
N LYS A 5 10.65 -15.59 -11.98
CA LYS A 5 10.44 -14.23 -12.22
C LYS A 5 9.58 -14.06 -13.40
N LYS A 6 9.70 -14.87 -14.36
CA LYS A 6 8.89 -14.76 -15.49
C LYS A 6 7.51 -15.06 -15.14
N LYS A 7 7.28 -15.94 -14.25
CA LYS A 7 5.98 -16.22 -13.87
C LYS A 7 5.34 -15.06 -13.22
N LYS A 8 6.07 -14.32 -12.49
CA LYS A 8 5.55 -13.16 -11.89
C LYS A 8 5.10 -12.20 -12.90
N GLU A 9 5.82 -12.06 -13.92
CA GLU A 9 5.47 -11.15 -14.94
C GLU A 9 4.22 -11.58 -15.60
N GLU A 10 4.08 -12.82 -15.85
CA GLU A 10 2.94 -13.29 -16.48
C GLU A 10 1.75 -13.04 -15.64
N LYS A 11 1.85 -13.24 -14.41
CA LYS A 11 0.80 -12.99 -13.57
C LYS A 11 0.38 -11.59 -13.67
N LYS A 12 1.28 -10.73 -13.73
CA LYS A 12 0.98 -9.41 -13.84
C LYS A 12 0.21 -9.14 -15.03
N MET A 13 0.57 -9.71 -16.09
CA MET A 13 -0.07 -9.45 -17.27
C MET A 13 -1.43 -9.91 -17.23
N PHE A 14 -1.68 -10.97 -16.64
CA PHE A 14 -2.87 -11.45 -16.67
C PHE A 14 -3.82 -10.84 -15.76
N GLU A 15 -3.49 -10.25 -14.79
CA GLU A 15 -4.36 -9.70 -13.99
C GLU A 15 -4.78 -8.40 -14.34
N VAL A 16 -4.20 -7.78 -15.14
CA VAL A 16 -4.50 -6.52 -15.43
C VAL A 16 -5.30 -6.21 -16.40
N PRO A 17 -6.31 -6.19 -16.37
CA PRO A 17 -7.11 -5.86 -17.31
C PRO A 17 -7.02 -4.54 -17.42
N GLU A 18 -7.04 -4.15 -17.71
CA GLU A 18 -7.07 -3.03 -17.89
C GLU A 18 -7.27 -2.07 -17.05
N GLY A 19 -7.47 -1.55 -17.15
CA GLY A 19 -7.74 -0.65 -16.45
C GLY A 19 -7.34 -0.52 -15.24
N ASN A 20 -7.18 -1.22 -14.77
CA ASN A 20 -6.99 -1.17 -13.60
C ASN A 20 -5.96 -1.24 -13.22
N ARG A 21 -5.39 -1.34 -13.70
CA ARG A 21 -4.42 -1.31 -13.38
C ARG A 21 -4.15 -1.76 -12.33
N GLY A 22 -4.44 -2.42 -12.03
CA GLY A 22 -4.01 -3.11 -11.11
C GLY A 22 -3.91 -2.76 -9.83
N SER A 23 -4.24 -1.88 -9.45
CA SER A 23 -4.05 -1.61 -8.20
C SER A 23 -5.30 -1.59 -7.49
N TYR A 24 -5.72 -2.62 -6.94
CA TYR A 24 -6.92 -2.63 -6.15
C TYR A 24 -6.55 -2.00 -4.82
N ARG A 25 -7.25 -0.96 -4.41
CA ARG A 25 -6.99 -0.30 -3.19
C ARG A 25 -7.83 -0.84 -2.09
N VAL A 26 -7.29 -1.06 -0.91
CA VAL A 26 -8.08 -1.49 0.23
C VAL A 26 -7.89 -0.48 1.35
N TYR A 27 -8.87 -0.40 2.23
CA TYR A 27 -8.83 0.52 3.33
C TYR A 27 -8.58 -0.27 4.61
N PRO A 28 -7.65 0.18 5.44
CA PRO A 28 -7.38 -0.51 6.70
C PRO A 28 -8.61 -0.48 7.59
N SER A 29 -8.73 -1.47 8.44
CA SER A 29 -9.83 -1.51 9.36
C SER A 29 -9.58 -0.48 10.45
N ASP A 30 -10.62 0.06 11.03
CA ASP A 30 -10.47 1.04 12.08
C ASP A 30 -9.81 0.44 13.30
N ASP A 31 -10.00 -0.85 13.52
CA ASP A 31 -9.42 -1.52 14.66
C ASP A 31 -7.94 -1.79 14.49
N GLU A 32 -7.51 -1.87 13.26
CA GLU A 32 -6.10 -2.15 12.99
C GLU A 32 -5.59 -1.26 11.91
N PRO A 33 -5.28 -0.03 12.19
CA PRO A 33 -4.82 0.89 11.15
C PRO A 33 -3.42 0.54 10.69
N ILE A 34 -3.11 0.91 9.47
CA ILE A 34 -1.77 0.83 8.98
C ILE A 34 -1.09 2.12 9.38
N LEU A 35 0.06 2.02 9.99
CA LEU A 35 0.77 3.22 10.40
C LEU A 35 1.98 3.45 9.52
N ILE A 36 2.20 4.70 9.17
CA ILE A 36 3.37 5.06 8.41
C ILE A 36 4.08 6.19 9.15
N LYS A 37 5.35 6.00 9.43
CA LYS A 37 6.13 7.02 10.10
C LYS A 37 7.17 7.54 9.15
N ILE A 38 7.09 8.80 8.81
CA ILE A 38 8.05 9.43 7.91
C ILE A 38 9.25 9.86 8.74
N LYS A 39 10.44 9.61 8.25
CA LYS A 39 11.64 9.99 8.95
C LYS A 39 11.60 11.48 9.15
N ASP A 40 11.88 11.94 10.30
CA ASP A 40 11.86 13.36 10.62
C ASP A 40 10.45 13.94 10.54
N GLY A 41 9.46 13.10 10.57
CA GLY A 41 8.09 13.58 10.49
C GLY A 41 7.21 12.86 11.47
N LYS A 42 5.92 12.93 11.24
CA LYS A 42 4.97 12.33 12.15
C LYS A 42 4.55 10.96 11.74
N THR A 43 3.95 10.26 12.67
CA THR A 43 3.34 8.99 12.37
C THR A 43 1.90 9.28 11.97
N SER A 44 1.47 8.72 10.85
CA SER A 44 0.12 8.91 10.37
C SER A 44 -0.54 7.58 10.13
N LYS A 45 -1.87 7.61 10.02
CA LYS A 45 -2.59 6.41 9.66
C LYS A 45 -2.77 6.45 8.16
N ALA A 46 -2.48 5.36 7.50
CA ALA A 46 -2.67 5.31 6.06
C ALA A 46 -4.16 5.32 5.75
N ILE A 47 -4.54 5.97 4.69
CA ILE A 47 -5.92 6.04 4.28
C ILE A 47 -6.26 4.81 3.45
N ASP A 48 -5.41 4.48 2.50
CA ASP A 48 -5.60 3.25 1.73
C ASP A 48 -4.25 2.73 1.28
N ILE A 49 -4.21 1.50 0.83
CA ILE A 49 -3.00 0.89 0.37
C ILE A 49 -3.31 -0.05 -0.78
N CYS A 50 -2.36 -0.20 -1.69
CA CYS A 50 -2.48 -1.15 -2.76
C CYS A 50 -1.10 -1.73 -3.00
N ALA A 51 -0.98 -2.64 -3.91
CA ALA A 51 0.32 -3.20 -4.22
C ALA A 51 1.20 -2.07 -4.76
N GLY A 52 2.22 -1.74 -4.06
CA GLY A 52 3.15 -0.71 -4.50
C GLY A 52 2.78 0.73 -4.19
N GLY A 53 1.68 0.97 -3.51
CA GLY A 53 1.28 2.36 -3.23
C GLY A 53 0.57 2.53 -1.93
N ILE A 54 0.58 3.73 -1.40
CA ILE A 54 -0.05 4.02 -0.13
C ILE A 54 -0.45 5.49 -0.12
N SER A 55 -1.54 5.80 0.56
CA SER A 55 -1.91 7.20 0.72
C SER A 55 -2.08 7.51 2.18
N PHE A 56 -1.79 8.73 2.56
CA PHE A 56 -1.90 9.17 3.95
C PHE A 56 -2.09 10.68 3.98
N PRO A 57 -2.54 11.22 5.09
CA PRO A 57 -2.77 12.67 5.16
C PRO A 57 -1.46 13.43 4.98
N ASN A 58 -1.51 14.50 4.25
CA ASN A 58 -0.33 15.32 4.02
C ASN A 58 0.01 16.14 5.26
N ASP A 59 1.29 16.31 5.53
CA ASP A 59 1.72 17.12 6.63
C ASP A 59 2.82 18.04 6.10
N ASN A 60 2.47 18.84 5.15
CA ASN A 60 3.39 19.79 4.50
C ASN A 60 4.49 19.12 3.67
N TYR A 61 4.22 17.95 3.15
CA TYR A 61 5.16 17.32 2.25
C TYR A 61 4.94 17.87 0.84
N ASP A 62 5.95 17.82 0.03
CA ASP A 62 5.85 18.32 -1.33
C ASP A 62 5.64 17.25 -2.36
N LYS A 63 4.87 17.58 -3.36
CA LYS A 63 4.66 16.69 -4.48
C LYS A 63 6.03 16.45 -5.11
N GLY A 64 6.31 15.23 -5.45
CA GLY A 64 7.57 14.86 -6.08
C GLY A 64 8.67 14.54 -5.10
N SER A 65 8.45 14.73 -3.82
CA SER A 65 9.50 14.47 -2.87
C SER A 65 9.54 13.00 -2.49
N THR A 66 10.68 12.56 -2.00
CA THR A 66 10.90 11.18 -1.58
C THR A 66 11.25 11.20 -0.12
N HIS A 67 10.68 10.29 0.64
CA HIS A 67 10.94 10.25 2.08
C HIS A 67 11.20 8.84 2.56
N ASP A 68 12.12 8.71 3.50
CA ASP A 68 12.34 7.43 4.14
C ASP A 68 11.23 7.26 5.14
N CYS A 69 10.77 6.05 5.30
CA CYS A 69 9.67 5.82 6.22
C CYS A 69 9.69 4.41 6.79
N LYS A 70 8.83 4.17 7.74
CA LYS A 70 8.60 2.83 8.24
C LYS A 70 7.11 2.59 8.16
N ILE A 71 6.73 1.42 7.69
CA ILE A 71 5.32 1.07 7.52
C ILE A 71 5.00 -0.12 8.40
N LYS A 72 3.94 0.01 9.21
CA LYS A 72 3.50 -1.07 10.05
C LYS A 72 2.12 -1.49 9.59
N LEU A 73 2.02 -2.67 9.02
CA LEU A 73 0.77 -3.12 8.41
C LEU A 73 -0.29 -3.54 9.42
N SER A 74 0.12 -4.00 10.58
CA SER A 74 -0.85 -4.32 11.60
C SER A 74 -0.16 -4.34 12.94
N ARG A 75 -0.96 -4.42 13.98
CA ARG A 75 -0.47 -4.37 15.31
C ARG A 75 0.54 -5.45 15.63
N ASP A 76 0.36 -6.62 15.08
CA ASP A 76 1.20 -7.73 15.36
C ASP A 76 2.39 -7.93 14.42
N VAL A 77 2.54 -7.05 13.50
CA VAL A 77 3.60 -7.18 12.50
C VAL A 77 4.64 -6.09 12.71
N GLU A 78 5.90 -6.45 12.64
CA GLU A 78 6.95 -5.45 12.80
C GLU A 78 6.96 -4.46 11.67
N PRO A 79 7.24 -3.23 11.92
CA PRO A 79 7.31 -2.24 10.86
C PRO A 79 8.52 -2.51 9.97
N PHE A 80 8.41 -2.15 8.71
CA PHE A 80 9.56 -2.32 7.81
C PHE A 80 9.93 -0.98 7.19
N ALA A 81 11.17 -0.84 6.84
CA ALA A 81 11.67 0.40 6.25
C ALA A 81 11.41 0.42 4.76
N ALA A 82 11.07 1.57 4.25
CA ALA A 82 10.81 1.73 2.82
C ALA A 82 11.00 3.20 2.47
N LYS A 83 10.73 3.55 1.23
CA LYS A 83 10.72 4.94 0.82
C LYS A 83 9.41 5.18 0.13
N VAL A 84 8.89 6.37 0.24
CA VAL A 84 7.69 6.75 -0.48
C VAL A 84 8.02 7.94 -1.37
N ILE A 85 7.45 7.93 -2.57
CA ILE A 85 7.60 9.03 -3.50
C ILE A 85 6.22 9.62 -3.65
N ILE A 86 6.07 10.89 -3.33
CA ILE A 86 4.77 11.54 -3.37
C ILE A 86 4.47 11.97 -4.79
N HIS A 87 3.53 11.30 -5.44
CA HIS A 87 3.19 11.59 -6.81
C HIS A 87 2.13 12.66 -6.93
N LYS A 88 1.25 12.76 -5.97
CA LYS A 88 0.15 13.67 -6.07
C LYS A 88 -0.37 14.05 -4.72
N ILE A 89 -0.86 15.24 -4.56
CA ILE A 89 -1.52 15.66 -3.34
C ILE A 89 -2.93 16.02 -3.75
N ASP A 90 -3.89 15.28 -3.28
CA ASP A 90 -5.29 15.49 -3.65
C ASP A 90 -5.92 16.68 -2.99
N ASP A 91 -7.08 17.06 -3.46
CA ASP A 91 -7.82 18.19 -2.92
C ASP A 91 -8.10 18.02 -1.45
N GLY A 92 -8.19 16.84 -0.95
CA GLY A 92 -8.41 16.64 0.48
C GLY A 92 -7.12 16.64 1.28
N ASN A 93 -6.06 17.12 0.68
CA ASN A 93 -4.76 17.18 1.33
C ASN A 93 -4.26 15.78 1.68
N VAL A 94 -4.39 14.87 0.74
CA VAL A 94 -3.95 13.51 0.89
C VAL A 94 -2.80 13.22 -0.06
N CYS A 95 -1.72 12.68 0.47
CA CYS A 95 -0.58 12.32 -0.36
C CYS A 95 -0.80 10.96 -0.97
N ARG A 96 -0.64 10.85 -2.29
CA ARG A 96 -0.71 9.57 -2.97
C ARG A 96 0.69 9.22 -3.41
N CYS A 97 1.18 8.12 -2.92
CA CYS A 97 2.59 7.78 -3.04
C CYS A 97 2.86 6.40 -3.57
N SER A 98 4.04 6.20 -4.11
CA SER A 98 4.53 4.88 -4.46
C SER A 98 5.42 4.45 -3.32
N ILE A 99 5.41 3.16 -3.00
CA ILE A 99 6.30 2.58 -2.01
C ILE A 99 7.47 1.98 -2.78
N THR A 100 8.68 2.35 -2.45
CA THR A 100 9.85 1.85 -3.16
C THR A 100 10.91 1.41 -2.17
N ASP A 101 11.97 0.86 -2.71
CA ASP A 101 13.11 0.48 -1.90
C ASP A 101 12.76 -0.62 -0.90
N THR A 102 11.94 -1.55 -1.31
CA THR A 102 11.53 -2.66 -0.49
C THR A 102 12.11 -3.95 -1.03
N THR A 103 12.16 -4.96 -0.19
CA THR A 103 12.61 -6.26 -0.63
C THR A 103 11.40 -7.01 -1.20
N ASP A 104 11.65 -8.10 -1.87
CA ASP A 104 10.58 -8.93 -2.42
C ASP A 104 9.70 -9.44 -1.29
N GLU A 105 10.29 -9.76 -0.19
CA GLU A 105 9.57 -10.24 0.94
C GLU A 105 8.62 -9.18 1.47
N GLN A 106 9.05 -7.94 1.50
CA GLN A 106 8.22 -6.84 1.95
C GLN A 106 7.08 -6.58 0.98
N ASP A 107 7.37 -6.68 -0.31
CA ASP A 107 6.35 -6.49 -1.33
C ASP A 107 5.30 -7.59 -1.17
N ASP A 108 5.72 -8.80 -0.85
CA ASP A 108 4.79 -9.90 -0.67
C ASP A 108 3.93 -9.67 0.57
N MET A 109 4.48 -9.08 1.59
CA MET A 109 3.71 -8.76 2.78
C MET A 109 2.59 -7.79 2.47
N VAL A 110 2.90 -6.76 1.69
CA VAL A 110 1.91 -5.78 1.31
C VAL A 110 0.84 -6.44 0.44
N HIS A 111 1.29 -7.24 -0.50
CA HIS A 111 0.38 -7.91 -1.41
C HIS A 111 -0.56 -8.84 -0.64
N HIS A 112 -0.02 -9.57 0.30
CA HIS A 112 -0.82 -10.48 1.11
C HIS A 112 -1.85 -9.68 1.92
N TYR A 113 -1.44 -8.58 2.48
CA TYR A 113 -2.33 -7.74 3.24
C TYR A 113 -3.50 -7.26 2.37
N VAL A 114 -3.18 -6.79 1.18
CA VAL A 114 -4.21 -6.28 0.27
C VAL A 114 -5.18 -7.39 -0.10
N MET A 115 -4.67 -8.57 -0.36
CA MET A 115 -5.51 -9.67 -0.73
C MET A 115 -6.43 -10.10 0.41
N GLU A 116 -5.91 -10.11 1.61
CA GLU A 116 -6.73 -10.50 2.75
C GLU A 116 -7.82 -9.47 3.04
N ARG A 117 -7.49 -8.20 2.94
CA ARG A 117 -8.49 -7.17 3.15
C ARG A 117 -9.56 -7.23 2.06
N GLN A 118 -9.16 -7.53 0.85
CA GLN A 118 -10.07 -7.61 -0.24
C GLN A 118 -11.06 -8.74 -0.01
N LYS A 119 -10.59 -9.86 0.49
CA LYS A 119 -11.46 -10.98 0.78
C LYS A 119 -12.43 -10.61 1.86
N GLU A 120 -11.99 -9.94 2.87
CA GLU A 120 -12.86 -9.52 3.96
C GLU A 120 -13.95 -8.60 3.47
N ASP A 121 -13.60 -7.69 2.58
CA ASP A 121 -14.58 -6.76 2.05
C ASP A 121 -15.64 -7.50 1.22
N ILE A 122 -15.21 -8.47 0.47
CA ILE A 122 -16.14 -9.23 -0.35
C ILE A 122 -17.08 -10.03 0.53
N ILE A 123 -16.56 -10.64 1.57
CA ILE A 123 -17.38 -11.40 2.46
C ILE A 123 -18.37 -10.51 3.19
N ALA A 124 -17.93 -9.37 3.62
CA ALA A 124 -18.82 -8.44 4.29
C ALA A 124 -19.95 -8.02 3.40
N LYS A 125 -19.67 -7.81 2.12
CA LYS A 125 -20.68 -7.41 1.23
C LYS A 125 -21.66 -8.53 1.00
N LYS A 126 -21.18 -9.74 0.97
CA LYS A 126 -22.06 -10.85 0.74
C LYS A 126 -22.95 -11.11 1.91
N THR A 127 -22.48 -10.88 3.09
CA THR A 127 -23.31 -11.15 4.22
C THR A 127 -24.23 -10.02 4.57
N LYS A 128 -24.18 -8.96 3.81
CA LYS A 128 -24.98 -7.87 4.10
C LYS A 128 -26.37 -8.11 3.77
N PHE A 129 -26.71 -9.01 3.09
CA PHE A 129 -28.01 -9.22 2.80
C PHE A 129 -28.49 -10.42 3.27
#